data_7500ad9fc3a3ab3ce733790e6c9b9b76
#
_entry.id   7500ad9fc3a3ab3ce733790e6c9b9b76
#
_cell.length_a   1.000
_cell.length_b   1.000
_cell.length_c   1.000
_cell.angle_alpha   90.00
_cell.angle_beta   90.00
_cell.angle_gamma   90.00
#
_symmetry.space_group_name_H-M   'P 1'
#
loop_
_entity.id
_entity.type
_entity.pdbx_description
1 polymer ?
#
loop_
_entity_poly.entity_id
_entity_poly.type
_entity_poly.pdbx_seq_one_letter_code
_entity_poly.pdbx_strand_id
1 'polypeptide(L)'
;QYVYHLHIIDSIIELKEQDYFIESLTKIIKYFAIDQLHILGDIFDRGKEPDKIIDDLIKYERVDIQWGNHDVLWMGAYLGNLACIMTVIKNCIKYQNIDLLEKGYGIPLRVLMLHACKCYPNLEYLKAMEQYVVKILIKLETELINKYPDWQMAYRINKPDNQPLSETELYILDDLKKSFANSKRLKRHIKFIYEHGSLYLKTNHNLLLHGCVPLDEQGDFYVHNCFGQKLAGRAYFDFINEKINQAFIEPEQEIIDYFWY
;
A
#
# COMPACT_ATOMS: atom_id res chain seq x y z
N GLN A 1 -13.46 43.14 27.52
CA GLN A 1 -13.13 41.95 26.74
C GLN A 1 -13.98 40.74 27.15
N TYR A 2 -14.09 40.39 28.42
CA TYR A 2 -14.86 39.20 28.89
C TYR A 2 -16.33 39.25 28.47
N VAL A 3 -17.01 40.39 28.65
CA VAL A 3 -18.40 40.60 28.24
C VAL A 3 -18.60 40.41 26.72
N TYR A 4 -17.62 40.86 25.92
CA TYR A 4 -17.66 40.69 24.47
C TYR A 4 -17.59 39.22 24.05
N HIS A 5 -16.74 38.43 24.71
CA HIS A 5 -16.65 36.99 24.41
C HIS A 5 -17.92 36.24 24.80
N LEU A 6 -18.58 36.62 25.89
CA LEU A 6 -19.87 36.04 26.27
C LEU A 6 -20.96 36.32 25.23
N HIS A 7 -21.06 37.55 24.73
CA HIS A 7 -22.01 37.88 23.65
C HIS A 7 -21.75 37.09 22.36
N ILE A 8 -20.50 36.80 22.01
CA ILE A 8 -20.18 35.93 20.86
C ILE A 8 -20.70 34.50 21.11
N ILE A 9 -20.45 33.95 22.32
CA ILE A 9 -20.91 32.61 22.68
C ILE A 9 -22.42 32.52 22.66
N ASP A 10 -23.12 33.52 23.25
CA ASP A 10 -24.59 33.58 23.24
C ASP A 10 -25.14 33.62 21.80
N SER A 11 -24.51 34.43 20.93
CA SER A 11 -24.90 34.49 19.51
C SER A 11 -24.70 33.16 18.77
N ILE A 12 -23.61 32.44 19.06
CA ILE A 12 -23.34 31.12 18.47
C ILE A 12 -24.42 30.10 18.91
N ILE A 13 -24.82 30.15 20.18
CA ILE A 13 -25.87 29.28 20.74
C ILE A 13 -27.23 29.61 20.13
N GLU A 14 -27.55 30.88 20.02
CA GLU A 14 -28.80 31.34 19.40
C GLU A 14 -28.93 30.93 17.93
N LEU A 15 -27.83 30.96 17.19
CA LEU A 15 -27.74 30.54 15.78
C LEU A 15 -27.68 29.01 15.63
N LYS A 16 -27.55 28.24 16.72
CA LYS A 16 -27.36 26.78 16.73
C LYS A 16 -26.11 26.32 15.97
N GLU A 17 -25.05 27.13 15.99
CA GLU A 17 -23.77 26.87 15.28
C GLU A 17 -22.64 26.39 16.25
N GLN A 18 -22.99 25.96 17.45
CA GLN A 18 -22.02 25.54 18.48
C GLN A 18 -21.12 24.39 18.03
N ASP A 19 -21.69 23.39 17.32
CA ASP A 19 -20.92 22.23 16.86
C ASP A 19 -19.88 22.65 15.80
N TYR A 20 -20.31 23.48 14.84
CA TYR A 20 -19.41 24.04 13.83
C TYR A 20 -18.32 24.90 14.46
N PHE A 21 -18.66 25.69 15.47
CA PHE A 21 -17.69 26.53 16.19
C PHE A 21 -16.64 25.67 16.93
N ILE A 22 -17.09 24.62 17.66
CA ILE A 22 -16.20 23.70 18.37
C ILE A 22 -15.29 22.96 17.38
N GLU A 23 -15.83 22.47 16.27
CA GLU A 23 -15.02 21.84 15.22
C GLU A 23 -13.98 22.80 14.65
N SER A 24 -14.35 24.04 14.38
CA SER A 24 -13.45 25.05 13.81
C SER A 24 -12.34 25.40 14.79
N LEU A 25 -12.65 25.60 16.07
CA LEU A 25 -11.65 25.83 17.11
C LEU A 25 -10.71 24.61 17.28
N THR A 26 -11.27 23.41 17.24
CA THR A 26 -10.47 22.18 17.32
C THR A 26 -9.50 22.06 16.16
N LYS A 27 -9.95 22.40 14.95
CA LYS A 27 -9.06 22.43 13.76
C LYS A 27 -7.92 23.46 13.92
N ILE A 28 -8.24 24.66 14.42
CA ILE A 28 -7.24 25.70 14.66
C ILE A 28 -6.25 25.26 15.74
N ILE A 29 -6.73 24.70 16.85
CA ILE A 29 -5.84 24.21 17.94
C ILE A 29 -4.92 23.11 17.40
N LYS A 30 -5.44 22.13 16.67
CA LYS A 30 -4.63 21.08 16.04
C LYS A 30 -3.61 21.65 15.07
N TYR A 31 -3.99 22.61 14.24
CA TYR A 31 -3.10 23.26 13.29
C TYR A 31 -1.90 23.96 13.96
N PHE A 32 -2.14 24.61 15.11
CA PHE A 32 -1.06 25.28 15.85
C PHE A 32 -0.30 24.35 16.82
N ALA A 33 -0.91 23.25 17.26
CA ALA A 33 -0.29 22.33 18.21
C ALA A 33 0.54 21.24 17.53
N ILE A 34 0.21 20.87 16.28
CA ILE A 34 0.88 19.82 15.51
C ILE A 34 1.68 20.47 14.39
N ASP A 35 3.02 20.40 14.51
CA ASP A 35 3.93 20.98 13.53
C ASP A 35 4.02 20.10 12.28
N GLN A 36 4.18 18.79 12.47
CA GLN A 36 4.27 17.79 11.42
C GLN A 36 3.65 16.48 11.87
N LEU A 37 2.85 15.85 11.02
CA LEU A 37 2.31 14.50 11.23
C LEU A 37 3.20 13.48 10.50
N HIS A 38 3.80 12.57 11.25
CA HIS A 38 4.61 11.48 10.71
C HIS A 38 3.81 10.18 10.73
N ILE A 39 3.59 9.58 9.56
CA ILE A 39 2.94 8.27 9.41
C ILE A 39 4.01 7.23 9.14
N LEU A 40 4.13 6.26 10.05
CA LEU A 40 5.16 5.22 9.95
C LEU A 40 4.73 4.00 9.12
N GLY A 41 3.91 4.21 8.10
CA GLY A 41 3.56 3.22 7.10
C GLY A 41 2.51 2.19 7.51
N ASP A 42 2.35 1.19 6.63
CA ASP A 42 1.36 0.13 6.72
C ASP A 42 -0.08 0.64 6.87
N ILE A 43 -0.39 1.74 6.16
CA ILE A 43 -1.76 2.26 6.08
C ILE A 43 -2.70 1.18 5.52
N PHE A 44 -2.19 0.37 4.59
CA PHE A 44 -2.92 -0.70 3.91
C PHE A 44 -2.80 -2.09 4.56
N ASP A 45 -2.34 -2.25 5.81
CA ASP A 45 -2.17 -3.59 6.40
C ASP A 45 -3.54 -4.26 6.66
N ARG A 46 -4.09 -4.13 7.85
CA ARG A 46 -5.28 -4.92 8.29
C ARG A 46 -6.53 -4.07 8.52
N GLY A 47 -6.36 -2.77 8.55
CA GLY A 47 -7.45 -1.81 8.78
C GLY A 47 -8.53 -1.93 7.70
N LYS A 48 -9.79 -1.75 8.10
CA LYS A 48 -10.93 -1.91 7.16
C LYS A 48 -11.10 -0.74 6.20
N GLU A 49 -10.62 0.45 6.56
CA GLU A 49 -10.92 1.69 5.85
C GLU A 49 -9.66 2.56 5.60
N PRO A 50 -8.56 1.98 5.06
CA PRO A 50 -7.37 2.77 4.75
C PRO A 50 -7.66 3.86 3.70
N ASP A 51 -8.62 3.64 2.83
CA ASP A 51 -9.10 4.59 1.84
C ASP A 51 -9.65 5.87 2.48
N LYS A 52 -10.38 5.76 3.60
CA LYS A 52 -10.87 6.92 4.36
C LYS A 52 -9.74 7.63 5.09
N ILE A 53 -8.81 6.88 5.67
CA ILE A 53 -7.62 7.44 6.33
C ILE A 53 -6.84 8.30 5.33
N ILE A 54 -6.58 7.80 4.13
CA ILE A 54 -5.84 8.56 3.11
C ILE A 54 -6.65 9.77 2.62
N ASP A 55 -7.97 9.65 2.45
CA ASP A 55 -8.81 10.80 2.13
C ASP A 55 -8.73 11.92 3.18
N ASP A 56 -8.54 11.57 4.45
CA ASP A 56 -8.35 12.56 5.51
C ASP A 56 -6.92 13.09 5.55
N LEU A 57 -5.90 12.24 5.32
CA LEU A 57 -4.51 12.67 5.24
C LEU A 57 -4.26 13.64 4.07
N ILE A 58 -4.93 13.45 2.92
CA ILE A 58 -4.87 14.37 1.77
C ILE A 58 -5.32 15.78 2.13
N LYS A 59 -6.19 15.92 3.12
CA LYS A 59 -6.65 17.23 3.62
C LYS A 59 -5.67 17.86 4.62
N TYR A 60 -4.63 17.12 5.01
CA TYR A 60 -3.68 17.54 6.02
C TYR A 60 -2.41 18.09 5.34
N GLU A 61 -2.12 19.40 5.52
CA GLU A 61 -1.06 20.07 4.78
C GLU A 61 0.36 19.65 5.16
N ARG A 62 0.54 19.13 6.40
CA ARG A 62 1.86 18.83 6.98
C ARG A 62 1.95 17.36 7.38
N VAL A 63 2.03 16.50 6.39
CA VAL A 63 2.15 15.06 6.59
C VAL A 63 3.30 14.50 5.76
N ASP A 64 4.03 13.55 6.33
CA ASP A 64 4.93 12.66 5.61
C ASP A 64 4.67 11.20 6.00
N ILE A 65 5.06 10.30 5.11
CA ILE A 65 4.76 8.87 5.21
C ILE A 65 6.06 8.10 5.01
N GLN A 66 6.45 7.26 5.96
CA GLN A 66 7.48 6.25 5.75
C GLN A 66 6.82 4.98 5.27
N TRP A 67 7.05 4.62 3.99
CA TRP A 67 6.36 3.50 3.37
C TRP A 67 6.58 2.19 4.12
N GLY A 68 5.47 1.52 4.47
CA GLY A 68 5.48 0.14 4.93
C GLY A 68 5.42 -0.85 3.77
N ASN A 69 5.71 -2.11 4.05
CA ASN A 69 5.68 -3.15 3.01
C ASN A 69 4.28 -3.34 2.39
N HIS A 70 3.21 -3.13 3.15
CA HIS A 70 1.84 -3.17 2.60
C HIS A 70 1.57 -1.99 1.68
N ASP A 71 2.07 -0.80 2.00
CA ASP A 71 1.93 0.38 1.13
C ASP A 71 2.66 0.15 -0.20
N VAL A 72 3.89 -0.37 -0.14
CA VAL A 72 4.70 -0.71 -1.33
C VAL A 72 4.00 -1.77 -2.19
N LEU A 73 3.38 -2.79 -1.59
CA LEU A 73 2.57 -3.77 -2.34
C LEU A 73 1.42 -3.12 -3.10
N TRP A 74 0.70 -2.17 -2.49
CA TRP A 74 -0.38 -1.46 -3.16
C TRP A 74 0.13 -0.53 -4.26
N MET A 75 1.30 0.11 -4.07
CA MET A 75 1.97 0.88 -5.11
C MET A 75 2.33 -0.01 -6.31
N GLY A 76 2.93 -1.19 -6.07
CA GLY A 76 3.24 -2.18 -7.09
C GLY A 76 1.99 -2.72 -7.81
N ALA A 77 0.91 -2.98 -7.07
CA ALA A 77 -0.36 -3.41 -7.63
C ALA A 77 -0.97 -2.34 -8.57
N TYR A 78 -0.92 -1.07 -8.16
CA TYR A 78 -1.35 0.05 -9.01
C TYR A 78 -0.51 0.16 -10.30
N LEU A 79 0.80 -0.06 -10.23
CA LEU A 79 1.69 -0.07 -11.39
C LEU A 79 1.53 -1.32 -12.26
N GLY A 80 0.69 -2.27 -11.85
CA GLY A 80 0.34 -3.46 -12.64
C GLY A 80 1.23 -4.66 -12.44
N ASN A 81 2.00 -4.74 -11.34
CA ASN A 81 2.66 -5.98 -10.93
C ASN A 81 1.62 -7.01 -10.51
N LEU A 82 1.55 -8.12 -11.24
CA LEU A 82 0.51 -9.13 -11.03
C LEU A 82 0.65 -9.87 -9.70
N ALA A 83 1.87 -10.11 -9.24
CA ALA A 83 2.11 -10.75 -7.94
C ALA A 83 1.69 -9.83 -6.80
N CYS A 84 1.95 -8.51 -6.90
CA CYS A 84 1.44 -7.52 -5.95
C CYS A 84 -0.09 -7.45 -5.94
N ILE A 85 -0.75 -7.44 -7.12
CA ILE A 85 -2.21 -7.47 -7.23
C ILE A 85 -2.79 -8.70 -6.51
N MET A 86 -2.26 -9.88 -6.80
CA MET A 86 -2.75 -11.11 -6.18
C MET A 86 -2.46 -11.16 -4.67
N THR A 87 -1.33 -10.60 -4.23
CA THR A 87 -1.00 -10.49 -2.80
C THR A 87 -1.95 -9.54 -2.08
N VAL A 88 -2.27 -8.38 -2.67
CA VAL A 88 -3.27 -7.43 -2.14
C VAL A 88 -4.63 -8.11 -2.01
N ILE A 89 -5.09 -8.80 -3.06
CA ILE A 89 -6.38 -9.52 -3.03
C ILE A 89 -6.37 -10.61 -1.96
N LYS A 90 -5.30 -11.43 -1.88
CA LYS A 90 -5.13 -12.45 -0.83
C LYS A 90 -5.24 -11.85 0.57
N ASN A 91 -4.58 -10.73 0.81
CA ASN A 91 -4.62 -10.05 2.11
C ASN A 91 -6.04 -9.53 2.40
N CYS A 92 -6.72 -8.91 1.43
CA CYS A 92 -8.10 -8.45 1.58
C CYS A 92 -9.07 -9.61 1.89
N ILE A 93 -8.91 -10.79 1.28
CA ILE A 93 -9.69 -11.97 1.60
C ILE A 93 -9.39 -12.44 3.03
N LYS A 94 -8.12 -12.61 3.37
CA LYS A 94 -7.67 -13.11 4.67
C LYS A 94 -8.15 -12.26 5.84
N TYR A 95 -8.14 -10.95 5.69
CA TYR A 95 -8.55 -10.00 6.73
C TYR A 95 -9.99 -9.52 6.58
N GLN A 96 -10.80 -10.16 5.72
CA GLN A 96 -12.21 -9.85 5.48
C GLN A 96 -12.44 -8.39 5.08
N ASN A 97 -11.56 -7.88 4.20
CA ASN A 97 -11.53 -6.48 3.76
C ASN A 97 -11.79 -6.32 2.25
N ILE A 98 -12.58 -7.22 1.65
CA ILE A 98 -12.90 -7.18 0.21
C ILE A 98 -13.64 -5.89 -0.16
N ASP A 99 -14.45 -5.36 0.74
CA ASP A 99 -15.18 -4.10 0.54
C ASP A 99 -14.26 -2.91 0.23
N LEU A 100 -13.02 -2.95 0.70
CA LEU A 100 -12.00 -1.94 0.32
C LEU A 100 -11.75 -1.96 -1.19
N LEU A 101 -11.60 -3.14 -1.79
CA LEU A 101 -11.40 -3.27 -3.24
C LEU A 101 -12.67 -2.87 -4.00
N GLU A 102 -13.81 -3.48 -3.68
CA GLU A 102 -15.04 -3.32 -4.46
C GLU A 102 -15.72 -1.97 -4.23
N LYS A 103 -15.95 -1.58 -2.95
CA LYS A 103 -16.65 -0.34 -2.60
C LYS A 103 -15.68 0.84 -2.45
N GLY A 104 -14.52 0.61 -1.85
CA GLY A 104 -13.51 1.64 -1.64
C GLY A 104 -12.88 2.13 -2.94
N TYR A 105 -12.41 1.21 -3.76
CA TYR A 105 -11.65 1.53 -4.98
C TYR A 105 -12.37 1.19 -6.30
N GLY A 106 -13.54 0.55 -6.25
CA GLY A 106 -14.30 0.17 -7.44
C GLY A 106 -13.61 -0.91 -8.29
N ILE A 107 -12.86 -1.80 -7.66
CA ILE A 107 -12.15 -2.92 -8.29
C ILE A 107 -13.01 -4.18 -8.14
N PRO A 108 -13.73 -4.63 -9.20
CA PRO A 108 -14.65 -5.74 -9.09
C PRO A 108 -13.92 -7.09 -9.03
N LEU A 109 -14.30 -7.95 -8.09
CA LEU A 109 -13.73 -9.29 -7.96
C LEU A 109 -14.65 -10.40 -8.50
N ARG A 110 -15.77 -10.02 -9.12
CA ARG A 110 -16.82 -10.98 -9.54
C ARG A 110 -16.32 -12.07 -10.49
N VAL A 111 -15.49 -11.71 -11.47
CA VAL A 111 -14.97 -12.69 -12.47
C VAL A 111 -14.06 -13.69 -11.75
N LEU A 112 -13.16 -13.22 -10.91
CA LEU A 112 -12.29 -14.04 -10.07
C LEU A 112 -13.13 -14.99 -9.18
N MET A 113 -14.13 -14.45 -8.47
CA MET A 113 -15.01 -15.21 -7.59
C MET A 113 -15.74 -16.33 -8.31
N LEU A 114 -16.40 -16.02 -9.43
CA LEU A 114 -17.17 -17.00 -10.22
C LEU A 114 -16.28 -18.13 -10.73
N HIS A 115 -15.06 -17.81 -11.15
CA HIS A 115 -14.12 -18.82 -11.62
C HIS A 115 -13.56 -19.68 -10.48
N ALA A 116 -13.21 -19.06 -9.36
CA ALA A 116 -12.77 -19.76 -8.15
C ALA A 116 -13.83 -20.77 -7.66
N CYS A 117 -15.09 -20.38 -7.60
CA CYS A 117 -16.20 -21.27 -7.23
C CYS A 117 -16.39 -22.45 -8.21
N LYS A 118 -16.12 -22.25 -9.50
CA LYS A 118 -16.11 -23.38 -10.49
C LYS A 118 -14.96 -24.35 -10.24
N CYS A 119 -13.78 -23.84 -9.87
CA CYS A 119 -12.61 -24.68 -9.59
C CYS A 119 -12.72 -25.42 -8.26
N TYR A 120 -13.40 -24.82 -7.28
CA TYR A 120 -13.55 -25.35 -5.92
C TYR A 120 -15.02 -25.39 -5.48
N PRO A 121 -15.88 -26.21 -6.13
CA PRO A 121 -17.34 -26.18 -5.93
C PRO A 121 -17.80 -26.62 -4.54
N ASN A 122 -16.95 -27.31 -3.78
CA ASN A 122 -17.25 -27.80 -2.43
C ASN A 122 -16.82 -26.82 -1.32
N LEU A 123 -16.26 -25.66 -1.67
CA LEU A 123 -15.81 -24.66 -0.71
C LEU A 123 -16.79 -23.47 -0.65
N GLU A 124 -16.87 -22.85 0.51
CA GLU A 124 -17.48 -21.55 0.61
C GLU A 124 -16.72 -20.55 -0.27
N TYR A 125 -17.43 -19.57 -0.84
CA TYR A 125 -16.90 -18.70 -1.90
C TYR A 125 -15.60 -17.96 -1.52
N LEU A 126 -15.47 -17.49 -0.27
CA LEU A 126 -14.23 -16.81 0.18
C LEU A 126 -13.05 -17.77 0.25
N LYS A 127 -13.27 -18.99 0.71
CA LYS A 127 -12.24 -20.02 0.75
C LYS A 127 -11.86 -20.50 -0.66
N ALA A 128 -12.85 -20.62 -1.55
CA ALA A 128 -12.59 -20.91 -2.95
C ALA A 128 -11.73 -19.82 -3.62
N MET A 129 -12.06 -18.55 -3.37
CA MET A 129 -11.26 -17.42 -3.85
C MET A 129 -9.85 -17.44 -3.28
N GLU A 130 -9.68 -17.64 -1.96
CA GLU A 130 -8.38 -17.69 -1.32
C GLU A 130 -7.49 -18.77 -1.95
N GLN A 131 -8.00 -19.99 -2.10
CA GLN A 131 -7.24 -21.08 -2.70
C GLN A 131 -6.87 -20.80 -4.16
N TYR A 132 -7.80 -20.23 -4.94
CA TYR A 132 -7.55 -19.91 -6.33
C TYR A 132 -6.52 -18.78 -6.48
N VAL A 133 -6.62 -17.75 -5.66
CA VAL A 133 -5.65 -16.64 -5.60
C VAL A 133 -4.26 -17.12 -5.23
N VAL A 134 -4.14 -17.98 -4.20
CA VAL A 134 -2.86 -18.56 -3.77
C VAL A 134 -2.24 -19.42 -4.88
N LYS A 135 -3.06 -20.21 -5.59
CA LYS A 135 -2.58 -21.02 -6.72
C LYS A 135 -1.96 -20.15 -7.83
N ILE A 136 -2.64 -19.07 -8.22
CA ILE A 136 -2.12 -18.15 -9.24
C ILE A 136 -0.87 -17.43 -8.72
N LEU A 137 -0.90 -16.97 -7.47
CA LEU A 137 0.20 -16.26 -6.85
C LEU A 137 1.48 -17.10 -6.85
N ILE A 138 1.41 -18.40 -6.50
CA ILE A 138 2.57 -19.29 -6.53
C ILE A 138 3.18 -19.36 -7.93
N LYS A 139 2.40 -19.40 -9.00
CA LYS A 139 2.91 -19.38 -10.38
C LYS A 139 3.64 -18.07 -10.69
N LEU A 140 3.02 -16.94 -10.36
CA LEU A 140 3.60 -15.60 -10.58
C LEU A 140 4.89 -15.39 -9.79
N GLU A 141 4.89 -15.80 -8.53
CA GLU A 141 6.10 -15.73 -7.67
C GLU A 141 7.19 -16.66 -8.17
N THR A 142 6.85 -17.87 -8.63
CA THR A 142 7.81 -18.80 -9.26
C THR A 142 8.45 -18.19 -10.50
N GLU A 143 7.65 -17.52 -11.34
CA GLU A 143 8.14 -16.82 -12.53
C GLU A 143 9.12 -15.70 -12.16
N LEU A 144 8.79 -14.86 -11.16
CA LEU A 144 9.66 -13.79 -10.69
C LEU A 144 10.97 -14.30 -10.11
N ILE A 145 10.93 -15.36 -9.29
CA ILE A 145 12.13 -15.99 -8.71
C ILE A 145 13.04 -16.55 -9.81
N ASN A 146 12.47 -17.21 -10.82
CA ASN A 146 13.23 -17.75 -11.95
C ASN A 146 13.82 -16.64 -12.82
N LYS A 147 13.09 -15.52 -12.97
CA LYS A 147 13.53 -14.35 -13.76
C LYS A 147 14.65 -13.57 -13.09
N TYR A 148 14.62 -13.48 -11.75
CA TYR A 148 15.56 -12.70 -10.96
C TYR A 148 16.25 -13.54 -9.87
N PRO A 149 17.09 -14.52 -10.24
CA PRO A 149 17.74 -15.42 -9.28
C PRO A 149 18.65 -14.68 -8.29
N ASP A 150 19.22 -13.54 -8.70
CA ASP A 150 20.10 -12.71 -7.86
C ASP A 150 19.36 -12.07 -6.66
N TRP A 151 18.02 -12.00 -6.69
CA TRP A 151 17.25 -11.53 -5.54
C TRP A 151 17.18 -12.55 -4.39
N GLN A 152 17.61 -13.80 -4.60
CA GLN A 152 17.70 -14.87 -3.60
C GLN A 152 16.38 -15.13 -2.86
N MET A 153 15.24 -15.01 -3.55
CA MET A 153 13.89 -15.10 -2.97
C MET A 153 13.29 -16.50 -2.96
N ALA A 154 14.06 -17.53 -3.33
CA ALA A 154 13.57 -18.92 -3.41
C ALA A 154 12.97 -19.45 -2.09
N TYR A 155 13.39 -18.90 -0.94
CA TYR A 155 12.86 -19.29 0.37
C TYR A 155 11.39 -18.93 0.59
N ARG A 156 10.82 -18.01 -0.22
CA ARG A 156 9.41 -17.59 -0.10
C ARG A 156 8.42 -18.65 -0.56
N ILE A 157 8.84 -19.58 -1.41
CA ILE A 157 7.97 -20.60 -1.98
C ILE A 157 8.47 -21.99 -1.63
N ASN A 158 7.69 -22.71 -0.81
CA ASN A 158 8.02 -24.11 -0.44
C ASN A 158 7.83 -25.09 -1.61
N LYS A 159 6.88 -24.83 -2.51
CA LYS A 159 6.56 -25.68 -3.66
C LYS A 159 6.34 -24.80 -4.88
N PRO A 160 7.38 -24.52 -5.67
CA PRO A 160 7.27 -23.77 -6.91
C PRO A 160 6.32 -24.45 -7.92
N ASP A 161 5.53 -23.66 -8.64
CA ASP A 161 4.68 -24.15 -9.73
C ASP A 161 5.14 -23.51 -11.05
N ASN A 162 5.85 -24.30 -11.86
CA ASN A 162 6.34 -23.89 -13.18
C ASN A 162 5.29 -24.08 -14.31
N GLN A 163 4.05 -24.47 -13.97
CA GLN A 163 3.01 -24.58 -14.99
C GLN A 163 2.63 -23.20 -15.53
N PRO A 164 2.49 -23.05 -16.84
CA PRO A 164 2.07 -21.78 -17.42
C PRO A 164 0.70 -21.37 -16.91
N LEU A 165 0.44 -20.08 -16.90
CA LEU A 165 -0.90 -19.55 -16.65
C LEU A 165 -1.83 -19.99 -17.77
N SER A 166 -3.03 -20.47 -17.42
CA SER A 166 -4.06 -20.79 -18.39
C SER A 166 -4.64 -19.53 -19.04
N GLU A 167 -5.31 -19.65 -20.18
CA GLU A 167 -5.99 -18.52 -20.85
C GLU A 167 -6.97 -17.82 -19.92
N THR A 168 -7.69 -18.57 -19.09
CA THR A 168 -8.63 -17.99 -18.12
C THR A 168 -7.90 -17.25 -16.99
N GLU A 169 -6.79 -17.80 -16.48
CA GLU A 169 -5.96 -17.13 -15.48
C GLU A 169 -5.39 -15.83 -16.04
N LEU A 170 -4.90 -15.83 -17.28
CA LEU A 170 -4.41 -14.63 -17.99
C LEU A 170 -5.53 -13.58 -18.17
N TYR A 171 -6.73 -14.01 -18.56
CA TYR A 171 -7.87 -13.11 -18.71
C TYR A 171 -8.24 -12.43 -17.38
N ILE A 172 -8.31 -13.20 -16.28
CA ILE A 172 -8.62 -12.67 -14.96
C ILE A 172 -7.55 -11.68 -14.50
N LEU A 173 -6.27 -11.98 -14.71
CA LEU A 173 -5.16 -11.12 -14.35
C LEU A 173 -5.15 -9.81 -15.14
N ASP A 174 -5.44 -9.86 -16.44
CA ASP A 174 -5.54 -8.67 -17.29
C ASP A 174 -6.71 -7.77 -16.88
N ASP A 175 -7.87 -8.36 -16.56
CA ASP A 175 -9.05 -7.64 -16.08
C ASP A 175 -8.77 -6.95 -14.73
N LEU A 176 -8.12 -7.64 -13.79
CA LEU A 176 -7.71 -7.08 -12.52
C LEU A 176 -6.68 -5.96 -12.70
N LYS A 177 -5.65 -6.19 -13.52
CA LYS A 177 -4.62 -5.16 -13.83
C LYS A 177 -5.26 -3.88 -14.36
N LYS A 178 -6.18 -4.00 -15.31
CA LYS A 178 -6.94 -2.87 -15.86
C LYS A 178 -7.79 -2.20 -14.78
N SER A 179 -8.43 -2.96 -13.90
CA SER A 179 -9.27 -2.44 -12.83
C SER A 179 -8.47 -1.62 -11.81
N PHE A 180 -7.29 -2.11 -11.39
CA PHE A 180 -6.37 -1.35 -10.53
C PHE A 180 -5.90 -0.06 -11.19
N ALA A 181 -5.45 -0.12 -12.44
CA ALA A 181 -4.94 1.05 -13.18
C ALA A 181 -6.04 2.12 -13.44
N ASN A 182 -7.29 1.70 -13.65
CA ASN A 182 -8.40 2.59 -13.96
C ASN A 182 -9.11 3.17 -12.73
N SER A 183 -8.81 2.70 -11.51
CA SER A 183 -9.40 3.22 -10.29
C SER A 183 -8.92 4.64 -10.00
N LYS A 184 -9.78 5.63 -10.22
CA LYS A 184 -9.45 7.05 -10.02
C LYS A 184 -9.11 7.38 -8.57
N ARG A 185 -9.84 6.76 -7.61
CA ARG A 185 -9.58 6.97 -6.19
C ARG A 185 -8.24 6.35 -5.79
N LEU A 186 -7.95 5.12 -6.23
CA LEU A 186 -6.66 4.48 -5.97
C LEU A 186 -5.51 5.31 -6.57
N LYS A 187 -5.64 5.77 -7.81
CA LYS A 187 -4.65 6.66 -8.46
C LYS A 187 -4.33 7.89 -7.60
N ARG A 188 -5.38 8.56 -7.09
CA ARG A 188 -5.20 9.74 -6.23
C ARG A 188 -4.46 9.39 -4.94
N HIS A 189 -4.81 8.27 -4.31
CA HIS A 189 -4.19 7.82 -3.07
C HIS A 189 -2.74 7.39 -3.26
N ILE A 190 -2.46 6.60 -4.30
CA ILE A 190 -1.09 6.19 -4.62
C ILE A 190 -0.22 7.40 -4.96
N LYS A 191 -0.73 8.35 -5.76
CA LYS A 191 -0.03 9.60 -6.03
C LYS A 191 0.32 10.34 -4.76
N PHE A 192 -0.61 10.47 -3.82
CA PHE A 192 -0.38 11.12 -2.53
C PHE A 192 0.71 10.40 -1.72
N ILE A 193 0.69 9.06 -1.67
CA ILE A 193 1.71 8.26 -0.99
C ILE A 193 3.09 8.45 -1.61
N TYR A 194 3.19 8.60 -2.92
CA TYR A 194 4.45 8.93 -3.60
C TYR A 194 4.93 10.35 -3.27
N GLU A 195 4.05 11.33 -3.36
CA GLU A 195 4.40 12.75 -3.17
C GLU A 195 4.80 13.10 -1.74
N HIS A 196 4.26 12.37 -0.75
CA HIS A 196 4.49 12.62 0.69
C HIS A 196 5.28 11.51 1.37
N GLY A 197 5.75 10.50 0.62
CA GLY A 197 6.34 9.30 1.18
C GLY A 197 7.82 9.11 0.85
N SER A 198 8.46 8.29 1.68
CA SER A 198 9.83 7.80 1.49
C SER A 198 10.06 6.55 2.34
N LEU A 199 11.14 5.80 2.09
CA LEU A 199 11.52 4.67 2.93
C LEU A 199 11.96 5.10 4.34
N TYR A 200 12.54 6.28 4.48
CA TYR A 200 12.95 6.83 5.77
C TYR A 200 12.96 8.35 5.73
N LEU A 201 12.86 8.96 6.90
CA LEU A 201 13.02 10.39 7.09
C LEU A 201 13.92 10.66 8.28
N LYS A 202 14.85 11.62 8.13
CA LYS A 202 15.65 12.13 9.23
C LYS A 202 15.18 13.54 9.58
N THR A 203 14.56 13.69 10.75
CA THR A 203 14.02 14.97 11.23
C THR A 203 14.21 15.10 12.74
N ASN A 204 14.50 16.31 13.22
CA ASN A 204 14.64 16.62 14.65
C ASN A 204 15.54 15.64 15.42
N HIS A 205 16.68 15.23 14.82
CA HIS A 205 17.61 14.22 15.34
C HIS A 205 17.03 12.81 15.49
N ASN A 206 15.83 12.54 14.94
CA ASN A 206 15.23 11.23 14.89
C ASN A 206 15.39 10.63 13.49
N LEU A 207 15.50 9.30 13.43
CA LEU A 207 15.38 8.52 12.22
C LEU A 207 14.01 7.83 12.23
N LEU A 208 13.14 8.20 11.29
CA LEU A 208 11.84 7.62 11.12
C LEU A 208 11.89 6.63 9.97
N LEU A 209 11.46 5.40 10.21
CA LEU A 209 11.32 4.35 9.20
C LEU A 209 10.24 3.37 9.67
N HIS A 210 9.63 2.66 8.74
CA HIS A 210 8.58 1.70 9.06
C HIS A 210 9.13 0.42 9.72
N GLY A 211 10.12 -0.19 9.09
CA GLY A 211 10.68 -1.48 9.54
C GLY A 211 11.97 -1.30 10.35
N CYS A 212 13.00 -1.99 9.91
CA CYS A 212 14.34 -1.94 10.54
C CYS A 212 15.42 -1.71 9.48
N VAL A 213 16.61 -1.33 9.95
CA VAL A 213 17.80 -1.34 9.11
C VAL A 213 18.34 -2.77 9.10
N PRO A 214 18.45 -3.44 7.93
CA PRO A 214 18.96 -4.80 7.85
C PRO A 214 20.42 -4.88 8.31
N LEU A 215 20.67 -5.82 9.23
CA LEU A 215 22.01 -6.13 9.74
C LEU A 215 22.34 -7.59 9.43
N ASP A 216 23.63 -7.90 9.32
CA ASP A 216 24.12 -9.26 9.26
C ASP A 216 24.30 -9.88 10.66
N GLU A 217 24.78 -11.12 10.73
CA GLU A 217 24.98 -11.83 11.99
C GLU A 217 26.06 -11.20 12.88
N GLN A 218 26.94 -10.39 12.33
CA GLN A 218 28.01 -9.67 13.03
C GLN A 218 27.55 -8.30 13.55
N GLY A 219 26.36 -7.85 13.11
CA GLY A 219 25.79 -6.54 13.45
C GLY A 219 26.23 -5.43 12.53
N ASP A 220 26.88 -5.75 11.40
CA ASP A 220 27.20 -4.81 10.34
C ASP A 220 26.00 -4.62 9.40
N PHE A 221 26.00 -3.54 8.63
CA PHE A 221 24.92 -3.33 7.66
C PHE A 221 24.91 -4.43 6.58
N TYR A 222 23.77 -5.11 6.47
CA TYR A 222 23.59 -6.15 5.45
C TYR A 222 23.80 -5.58 4.04
N VAL A 223 24.62 -6.28 3.24
CA VAL A 223 24.91 -5.90 1.85
C VAL A 223 23.89 -6.53 0.91
N HIS A 224 23.04 -5.71 0.34
CA HIS A 224 22.09 -6.11 -0.69
C HIS A 224 22.70 -6.08 -2.08
N ASN A 225 22.40 -7.08 -2.90
CA ASN A 225 22.70 -7.05 -4.32
C ASN A 225 21.46 -6.60 -5.08
N CYS A 226 21.43 -5.34 -5.50
CA CYS A 226 20.28 -4.70 -6.13
C CYS A 226 20.67 -4.14 -7.49
N PHE A 227 20.00 -4.58 -8.56
CA PHE A 227 20.24 -4.08 -9.92
C PHE A 227 21.72 -4.09 -10.30
N GLY A 228 22.44 -5.19 -9.94
CA GLY A 228 23.87 -5.36 -10.20
C GLY A 228 24.82 -4.53 -9.31
N GLN A 229 24.29 -3.81 -8.32
CA GLN A 229 25.06 -3.01 -7.35
C GLN A 229 25.02 -3.63 -5.95
N LYS A 230 26.14 -3.55 -5.23
CA LYS A 230 26.22 -3.96 -3.83
C LYS A 230 26.05 -2.73 -2.95
N LEU A 231 24.94 -2.66 -2.22
CA LEU A 231 24.54 -1.51 -1.43
C LEU A 231 24.21 -1.94 0.00
N ALA A 232 24.53 -1.10 0.98
CA ALA A 232 24.26 -1.36 2.39
C ALA A 232 23.83 -0.08 3.12
N GLY A 233 23.11 -0.23 4.23
CA GLY A 233 22.72 0.87 5.09
C GLY A 233 22.03 2.01 4.32
N ARG A 234 22.46 3.24 4.54
CA ARG A 234 21.86 4.42 3.92
C ARG A 234 21.89 4.38 2.38
N ALA A 235 22.98 3.95 1.79
CA ALA A 235 23.11 3.90 0.32
C ALA A 235 22.07 2.96 -0.32
N TYR A 236 21.74 1.85 0.36
CA TYR A 236 20.66 0.96 -0.05
C TYR A 236 19.31 1.66 0.01
N PHE A 237 18.97 2.31 1.13
CA PHE A 237 17.70 3.02 1.28
C PHE A 237 17.53 4.15 0.26
N ASP A 238 18.57 4.96 0.05
CA ASP A 238 18.55 6.07 -0.92
C ASP A 238 18.31 5.54 -2.35
N PHE A 239 19.01 4.46 -2.72
CA PHE A 239 18.87 3.84 -4.04
C PHE A 239 17.46 3.26 -4.26
N ILE A 240 16.93 2.51 -3.30
CA ILE A 240 15.59 1.93 -3.41
C ILE A 240 14.52 3.03 -3.42
N ASN A 241 14.69 4.07 -2.60
CA ASN A 241 13.78 5.22 -2.60
C ASN A 241 13.73 5.91 -3.98
N GLU A 242 14.89 6.07 -4.63
CA GLU A 242 14.99 6.60 -5.99
C GLU A 242 14.27 5.67 -7.00
N LYS A 243 14.52 4.36 -6.93
CA LYS A 243 13.89 3.38 -7.83
C LYS A 243 12.37 3.32 -7.68
N ILE A 244 11.86 3.35 -6.46
CA ILE A 244 10.42 3.40 -6.21
C ILE A 244 9.82 4.66 -6.84
N ASN A 245 10.44 5.83 -6.64
CA ASN A 245 9.96 7.07 -7.24
C ASN A 245 10.07 7.08 -8.77
N GLN A 246 11.15 6.53 -9.33
CA GLN A 246 11.33 6.38 -10.77
C GLN A 246 10.20 5.54 -11.39
N ALA A 247 9.80 4.43 -10.76
CA ALA A 247 8.74 3.56 -11.25
C ALA A 247 7.39 4.27 -11.46
N PHE A 248 7.11 5.32 -10.68
CA PHE A 248 5.89 6.09 -10.83
C PHE A 248 5.91 7.03 -12.04
N ILE A 249 7.09 7.52 -12.42
CA ILE A 249 7.29 8.49 -13.53
C ILE A 249 7.54 7.73 -14.83
N GLU A 250 8.45 6.79 -14.80
CA GLU A 250 8.90 5.98 -15.95
C GLU A 250 8.91 4.50 -15.54
N PRO A 251 7.77 3.79 -15.66
CA PRO A 251 7.63 2.43 -15.19
C PRO A 251 8.44 1.44 -16.05
N GLU A 252 9.59 1.01 -15.55
CA GLU A 252 10.39 -0.09 -16.10
C GLU A 252 9.98 -1.42 -15.46
N GLN A 253 9.86 -2.49 -16.23
CA GLN A 253 9.32 -3.77 -15.77
C GLN A 253 10.14 -4.36 -14.61
N GLU A 254 11.46 -4.28 -14.62
CA GLU A 254 12.31 -4.79 -13.54
C GLU A 254 12.06 -4.04 -12.23
N ILE A 255 11.88 -2.72 -12.28
CA ILE A 255 11.58 -1.90 -11.11
C ILE A 255 10.18 -2.23 -10.60
N ILE A 256 9.19 -2.40 -11.49
CA ILE A 256 7.83 -2.82 -11.13
C ILE A 256 7.84 -4.20 -10.47
N ASP A 257 8.62 -5.14 -10.99
CA ASP A 257 8.75 -6.47 -10.42
C ASP A 257 9.42 -6.43 -9.04
N TYR A 258 10.31 -5.48 -8.81
CA TYR A 258 10.98 -5.28 -7.52
C TYR A 258 10.03 -4.85 -6.38
N PHE A 259 8.87 -4.29 -6.67
CA PHE A 259 7.85 -3.98 -5.63
C PHE A 259 7.32 -5.24 -4.91
N TRP A 260 7.43 -6.40 -5.54
CA TRP A 260 7.10 -7.67 -4.89
C TRP A 260 8.24 -8.18 -4.00
N TYR A 261 9.48 -7.82 -4.31
CA TYR A 261 10.68 -8.18 -3.52
C TYR A 261 10.61 -7.65 -2.10
#